data_e824ec3e66f6ba7115a7a3bd8e802889
#
_entry.id   e824ec3e66f6ba7115a7a3bd8e802889
#
_cell.length_a   1.000
_cell.length_b   1.000
_cell.length_c   1.000
_cell.angle_alpha   90.00
_cell.angle_beta   90.00
_cell.angle_gamma   90.00
#
_symmetry.space_group_name_H-M   'P 1'
#
loop_
_entity.id
_entity.type
_entity.pdbx_description
1 polymer ?
#
loop_
_entity_poly.entity_id
_entity_poly.type
_entity_poly.pdbx_seq_one_letter_code
_entity_poly.pdbx_strand_id
1 'polypeptide(L)'
;GDVYKRQILFYPTAIGSEPILECDSMPHWRRCMQGHAGCNLVPVVAANRIGIETVDPCEANGGQKSSLKFYGSSFITDNTGEVICEAERDTEEVLVAQFDLDEYMTDRLSWGLFRDRRPEIYN
;
A
#
# COMPACT_ATOMS: atom_id res chain seq x y z
N GLY A 1 -7.67 -6.48 -11.53
CA GLY A 1 -7.08 -7.79 -11.76
C GLY A 1 -7.63 -8.84 -10.83
N ASP A 2 -7.31 -10.06 -11.10
CA ASP A 2 -7.78 -11.20 -10.33
C ASP A 2 -6.86 -11.44 -9.12
N VAL A 3 -7.19 -10.89 -7.96
CA VAL A 3 -6.40 -11.01 -6.73
C VAL A 3 -6.30 -12.45 -6.27
N TYR A 4 -7.30 -13.26 -6.58
CA TYR A 4 -7.34 -14.67 -6.22
C TYR A 4 -6.11 -15.44 -6.72
N LYS A 5 -5.58 -15.08 -7.89
CA LYS A 5 -4.41 -15.72 -8.49
C LYS A 5 -3.10 -15.02 -8.19
N ARG A 6 -3.14 -13.90 -7.50
CA ARG A 6 -1.95 -13.13 -7.18
C ARG A 6 -1.23 -13.73 -5.98
N GLN A 7 0.08 -13.67 -6.01
CA GLN A 7 0.93 -14.16 -4.91
C GLN A 7 1.45 -13.01 -4.05
N ILE A 8 1.66 -11.85 -4.66
CA ILE A 8 2.14 -10.64 -4.00
C ILE A 8 1.47 -9.45 -4.69
N LEU A 9 1.05 -8.47 -3.92
CA LEU A 9 0.51 -7.21 -4.44
C LEU A 9 1.55 -6.10 -4.29
N PHE A 10 1.90 -5.47 -5.41
CA PHE A 10 2.83 -4.34 -5.45
C PHE A 10 2.06 -3.04 -5.67
N TYR A 11 2.29 -2.07 -4.80
CA TYR A 11 1.70 -0.74 -4.89
C TYR A 11 2.79 0.31 -5.00
N PRO A 12 3.22 0.67 -6.21
CA PRO A 12 4.06 1.86 -6.38
C PRO A 12 3.19 3.10 -6.22
N THR A 13 3.55 3.98 -5.29
CA THR A 13 2.73 5.13 -4.93
C THR A 13 3.53 6.42 -4.86
N ALA A 14 2.82 7.53 -4.97
CA ALA A 14 3.34 8.87 -4.72
C ALA A 14 2.29 9.60 -3.88
N ILE A 15 2.19 9.23 -2.61
CA ILE A 15 1.20 9.78 -1.71
C ILE A 15 1.86 10.61 -0.61
N GLY A 16 1.23 11.74 -0.30
CA GLY A 16 1.75 12.67 0.67
C GLY A 16 0.66 13.57 1.21
N SER A 17 1.06 14.59 1.94
CA SER A 17 0.17 15.56 2.55
C SER A 17 0.61 16.97 2.20
N GLU A 18 -0.36 17.88 2.07
CA GLU A 18 -0.04 19.30 1.99
C GLU A 18 0.33 19.79 3.39
N PRO A 19 1.53 20.35 3.58
CA PRO A 19 1.96 20.79 4.91
C PRO A 19 1.01 21.82 5.55
N ILE A 20 0.38 22.66 4.72
CA ILE A 20 -0.52 23.69 5.20
C ILE A 20 -1.82 23.14 5.82
N LEU A 21 -2.21 21.93 5.49
CA LEU A 21 -3.44 21.32 5.99
C LEU A 21 -3.29 20.66 7.36
N GLU A 22 -2.07 20.57 7.86
CA GLU A 22 -1.75 19.94 9.15
C GLU A 22 -2.39 18.56 9.33
N CYS A 23 -2.57 17.84 8.22
CA CYS A 23 -3.20 16.53 8.22
C CYS A 23 -2.17 15.47 7.80
N ASP A 24 -2.03 14.43 8.63
CA ASP A 24 -1.15 13.31 8.34
C ASP A 24 -1.97 12.09 7.96
N SER A 25 -2.03 11.80 6.67
CA SER A 25 -2.81 10.68 6.16
C SER A 25 -2.05 9.35 6.10
N MET A 26 -0.77 9.34 6.49
CA MET A 26 0.05 8.12 6.38
C MET A 26 -0.53 6.95 7.18
N PRO A 27 -0.94 7.11 8.44
CA PRO A 27 -1.49 5.98 9.19
C PRO A 27 -2.77 5.41 8.55
N HIS A 28 -3.61 6.26 8.00
CA HIS A 28 -4.81 5.83 7.29
C HIS A 28 -4.46 5.05 6.03
N TRP A 29 -3.55 5.59 5.21
CA TRP A 29 -3.09 4.92 4.00
C TRP A 29 -2.51 3.55 4.31
N ARG A 30 -1.64 3.47 5.33
CA ARG A 30 -1.00 2.22 5.73
C ARG A 30 -2.04 1.18 6.18
N ARG A 31 -3.02 1.60 6.97
CA ARG A 31 -4.10 0.69 7.40
C ARG A 31 -4.89 0.13 6.23
N CYS A 32 -5.17 0.95 5.22
CA CYS A 32 -5.86 0.48 4.01
C CYS A 32 -5.04 -0.58 3.28
N MET A 33 -3.75 -0.35 3.13
CA MET A 33 -2.85 -1.30 2.46
C MET A 33 -2.72 -2.60 3.24
N GLN A 34 -2.60 -2.52 4.56
CA GLN A 34 -2.58 -3.69 5.43
C GLN A 34 -3.89 -4.47 5.33
N GLY A 35 -5.01 -3.77 5.24
CA GLY A 35 -6.31 -4.39 5.04
C GLY A 35 -6.39 -5.19 3.75
N HIS A 36 -5.85 -4.66 2.67
CA HIS A 36 -5.80 -5.40 1.39
C HIS A 36 -4.99 -6.69 1.52
N ALA A 37 -3.87 -6.65 2.23
CA ALA A 37 -3.06 -7.85 2.48
C ALA A 37 -3.84 -8.87 3.29
N GLY A 38 -4.36 -8.47 4.43
CA GLY A 38 -5.06 -9.38 5.35
C GLY A 38 -6.33 -9.97 4.76
N CYS A 39 -7.13 -9.15 4.09
CA CYS A 39 -8.39 -9.61 3.49
C CYS A 39 -8.18 -10.62 2.36
N ASN A 40 -7.07 -10.54 1.66
CA ASN A 40 -6.78 -11.41 0.52
C ASN A 40 -5.74 -12.48 0.84
N LEU A 41 -5.18 -12.47 2.04
CA LEU A 41 -4.12 -13.38 2.48
C LEU A 41 -2.94 -13.43 1.52
N VAL A 42 -2.51 -12.25 1.07
CA VAL A 42 -1.33 -12.08 0.23
C VAL A 42 -0.49 -10.93 0.78
N PRO A 43 0.86 -11.03 0.72
CA PRO A 43 1.68 -9.91 1.14
C PRO A 43 1.53 -8.71 0.23
N VAL A 44 1.68 -7.53 0.82
CA VAL A 44 1.67 -6.26 0.10
C VAL A 44 3.06 -5.64 0.19
N VAL A 45 3.55 -5.18 -0.95
CA VAL A 45 4.80 -4.42 -1.05
C VAL A 45 4.43 -3.02 -1.54
N ALA A 46 4.50 -2.04 -0.66
CA ALA A 46 4.13 -0.66 -0.96
C ALA A 46 5.39 0.20 -1.00
N ALA A 47 5.69 0.74 -2.17
CA ALA A 47 6.81 1.65 -2.37
C ALA A 47 6.26 3.07 -2.55
N ASN A 48 6.63 3.98 -1.66
CA ASN A 48 6.16 5.35 -1.72
C ASN A 48 7.32 6.34 -1.90
N ARG A 49 7.01 7.44 -2.53
CA ARG A 49 7.94 8.51 -2.81
C ARG A 49 8.24 9.31 -1.54
N ILE A 50 9.46 9.87 -1.49
CA ILE A 50 9.87 10.83 -0.47
C ILE A 50 10.07 12.21 -1.10
N GLY A 51 10.20 13.23 -0.27
CA GLY A 51 10.56 14.58 -0.69
C GLY A 51 9.37 15.52 -0.80
N ILE A 52 9.67 16.73 -1.23
CA ILE A 52 8.66 17.79 -1.36
C ILE A 52 8.62 18.23 -2.82
N GLU A 53 7.40 18.32 -3.35
CA GLU A 53 7.16 18.88 -4.67
C GLU A 53 6.36 20.16 -4.51
N THR A 54 6.86 21.26 -5.07
CA THR A 54 6.19 22.54 -5.03
C THR A 54 5.82 22.94 -6.46
N VAL A 55 4.56 23.32 -6.64
CA VAL A 55 4.04 23.81 -7.92
C VAL A 55 3.85 25.32 -7.81
N ASP A 56 4.51 26.06 -8.68
CA ASP A 56 4.37 27.52 -8.73
C ASP A 56 3.02 27.91 -9.32
N PRO A 57 2.49 29.11 -8.95
CA PRO A 57 1.25 29.59 -9.54
C PRO A 57 1.32 29.63 -11.06
N CYS A 58 0.34 29.03 -11.71
CA CYS A 58 0.20 29.04 -13.15
C CYS A 58 -1.27 28.90 -13.53
N GLU A 59 -1.57 29.10 -14.81
CA GLU A 59 -2.94 29.01 -15.29
C GLU A 59 -3.54 27.62 -15.08
N ALA A 60 -2.73 26.56 -15.21
CA ALA A 60 -3.18 25.18 -15.10
C ALA A 60 -3.65 24.81 -13.67
N ASN A 61 -3.15 25.50 -12.64
CA ASN A 61 -3.53 25.23 -11.26
C ASN A 61 -4.39 26.36 -10.65
N GLY A 62 -4.98 27.20 -11.49
CA GLY A 62 -5.80 28.31 -11.03
C GLY A 62 -5.03 29.45 -10.37
N GLY A 63 -3.74 29.57 -10.67
CA GLY A 63 -2.87 30.59 -10.10
C GLY A 63 -2.46 30.33 -8.65
N GLN A 64 -2.65 29.12 -8.14
CA GLN A 64 -2.32 28.79 -6.77
C GLN A 64 -0.94 28.14 -6.67
N LYS A 65 -0.20 28.51 -5.61
CA LYS A 65 1.01 27.82 -5.24
C LYS A 65 0.66 26.67 -4.30
N SER A 66 1.03 25.47 -4.68
CA SER A 66 0.79 24.29 -3.85
C SER A 66 2.10 23.55 -3.56
N SER A 67 2.12 22.86 -2.43
CA SER A 67 3.26 22.06 -2.00
C SER A 67 2.73 20.73 -1.48
N LEU A 68 3.39 19.65 -1.89
CA LEU A 68 3.04 18.30 -1.45
C LEU A 68 4.29 17.66 -0.86
N LYS A 69 4.20 17.23 0.38
CA LYS A 69 5.26 16.46 1.02
C LYS A 69 4.90 14.98 0.98
N PHE A 70 5.67 14.21 0.24
CA PHE A 70 5.53 12.77 0.21
C PHE A 70 6.11 12.19 1.49
N TYR A 71 5.38 11.33 2.15
CA TYR A 71 5.79 10.85 3.47
C TYR A 71 6.52 9.51 3.46
N GLY A 72 6.95 9.03 2.29
CA GLY A 72 7.70 7.79 2.22
C GLY A 72 6.98 6.68 2.94
N SER A 73 7.57 6.21 4.02
CA SER A 73 6.95 5.18 4.87
C SER A 73 6.61 3.90 4.11
N SER A 74 7.42 3.59 3.09
CA SER A 74 7.31 2.35 2.33
C SER A 74 7.35 1.15 3.27
N PHE A 75 6.66 0.09 2.93
CA PHE A 75 6.60 -1.06 3.82
C PHE A 75 6.27 -2.34 3.06
N ILE A 76 6.54 -3.45 3.74
CA ILE A 76 6.23 -4.80 3.27
C ILE A 76 5.43 -5.49 4.37
N THR A 77 4.33 -6.15 4.01
CA THR A 77 3.55 -6.94 4.95
C THR A 77 3.72 -8.43 4.69
N ASP A 78 3.38 -9.24 5.68
CA ASP A 78 3.14 -10.66 5.45
C ASP A 78 1.71 -10.86 4.90
N ASN A 79 1.29 -12.11 4.77
CA ASN A 79 -0.04 -12.44 4.22
C ASN A 79 -1.20 -12.16 5.18
N THR A 80 -0.92 -11.80 6.42
CA THR A 80 -1.96 -11.40 7.39
C THR A 80 -2.13 -9.90 7.48
N GLY A 81 -1.29 -9.13 6.77
CA GLY A 81 -1.28 -7.68 6.84
C GLY A 81 -0.37 -7.11 7.90
N GLU A 82 0.38 -7.95 8.61
CA GLU A 82 1.36 -7.47 9.58
C GLU A 82 2.58 -6.88 8.86
N VAL A 83 3.00 -5.68 9.26
CA VAL A 83 4.18 -5.02 8.67
C VAL A 83 5.44 -5.73 9.17
N ILE A 84 6.23 -6.25 8.24
CA ILE A 84 7.49 -6.94 8.56
C ILE A 84 8.73 -6.13 8.23
N CYS A 85 8.61 -5.12 7.37
CA CYS A 85 9.67 -4.17 7.06
C CYS A 85 9.03 -2.82 6.82
N GLU A 86 9.67 -1.75 7.31
CA GLU A 86 9.19 -0.40 7.03
C GLU A 86 10.35 0.57 6.86
N ALA A 87 10.16 1.57 6.02
CA ALA A 87 11.11 2.64 5.78
C ALA A 87 10.69 3.90 6.54
N GLU A 88 11.63 4.80 6.74
CA GLU A 88 11.38 6.08 7.35
C GLU A 88 10.67 7.02 6.38
N ARG A 89 10.23 8.16 6.89
CA ARG A 89 9.46 9.12 6.09
C ARG A 89 10.28 9.90 5.08
N ASP A 90 11.50 10.20 5.42
CA ASP A 90 12.31 11.16 4.66
C ASP A 90 13.61 10.57 4.11
N THR A 91 13.81 9.27 4.27
CA THR A 91 15.05 8.60 3.90
C THR A 91 14.82 7.67 2.71
N GLU A 92 15.71 7.73 1.74
CA GLU A 92 15.74 6.77 0.64
C GLU A 92 16.35 5.47 1.16
N GLU A 93 15.60 4.38 1.06
CA GLU A 93 15.97 3.09 1.62
C GLU A 93 15.63 1.95 0.69
N VAL A 94 16.34 0.84 0.85
CA VAL A 94 16.01 -0.43 0.19
C VAL A 94 15.51 -1.40 1.27
N LEU A 95 14.30 -1.89 1.11
CA LEU A 95 13.72 -2.90 1.99
C LEU A 95 13.81 -4.26 1.33
N VAL A 96 14.18 -5.27 2.12
CA VAL A 96 14.29 -6.65 1.64
C VAL A 96 13.49 -7.55 2.56
N ALA A 97 12.65 -8.41 1.98
CA ALA A 97 11.90 -9.41 2.70
C ALA A 97 11.91 -10.72 1.94
N GLN A 98 11.74 -11.82 2.66
CA GLN A 98 11.67 -13.14 2.09
C GLN A 98 10.31 -13.75 2.42
N PHE A 99 9.67 -14.37 1.42
CA PHE A 99 8.36 -14.99 1.56
C PHE A 99 8.43 -16.48 1.20
N ASP A 100 7.68 -17.28 1.93
CA ASP A 100 7.36 -18.65 1.52
C ASP A 100 5.98 -18.63 0.86
N LEU A 101 5.97 -18.56 -0.46
CA LEU A 101 4.73 -18.46 -1.23
C LEU A 101 3.87 -19.72 -1.13
N ASP A 102 4.47 -20.86 -0.94
CA ASP A 102 3.73 -22.13 -0.79
C ASP A 102 2.97 -22.15 0.55
N GLU A 103 3.60 -21.67 1.61
CA GLU A 103 2.95 -21.51 2.92
C GLU A 103 1.78 -20.55 2.83
N TYR A 104 1.96 -19.44 2.13
CA TYR A 104 0.89 -18.45 1.96
C TYR A 104 -0.28 -19.01 1.14
N MET A 105 0.00 -19.82 0.14
CA MET A 105 -1.04 -20.50 -0.62
C MET A 105 -1.83 -21.46 0.28
N THR A 106 -1.14 -22.22 1.12
CA THR A 106 -1.76 -23.13 2.08
C THR A 106 -2.65 -22.38 3.06
N ASP A 107 -2.18 -21.26 3.60
CA ASP A 107 -2.98 -20.42 4.49
C ASP A 107 -4.25 -19.93 3.82
N ARG A 108 -4.14 -19.50 2.58
CA ARG A 108 -5.28 -18.98 1.82
C ARG A 108 -6.34 -20.05 1.59
N LEU A 109 -5.90 -21.26 1.28
CA LEU A 109 -6.80 -22.40 1.10
C LEU A 109 -7.46 -22.81 2.43
N SER A 110 -6.71 -22.75 3.53
CA SER A 110 -7.22 -23.07 4.87
C SER A 110 -8.32 -22.11 5.32
N TRP A 111 -8.16 -20.82 5.04
CA TRP A 111 -9.16 -19.83 5.38
C TRP A 111 -10.43 -19.94 4.53
N GLY A 112 -10.32 -20.55 3.34
CA GLY A 112 -11.45 -20.79 2.49
C GLY A 112 -12.09 -19.56 1.86
N LEU A 113 -11.39 -18.41 1.84
CA LEU A 113 -11.92 -17.15 1.34
C LEU A 113 -12.43 -17.24 -0.10
N PHE A 114 -11.75 -18.01 -0.94
CA PHE A 114 -12.13 -18.20 -2.33
C PHE A 114 -12.77 -19.56 -2.59
N ARG A 115 -12.38 -20.58 -1.80
CA ARG A 115 -12.96 -21.93 -1.89
C ARG A 115 -14.45 -21.92 -1.58
N ASP A 116 -14.85 -21.14 -0.57
CA ASP A 116 -16.24 -21.09 -0.10
C ASP A 116 -17.06 -20.02 -0.83
N ARG A 117 -16.48 -19.38 -1.83
CA ARG A 117 -17.18 -18.43 -2.67
C ARG A 117 -18.26 -19.15 -3.47
N ARG A 118 -19.42 -18.52 -3.56
CA ARG A 118 -20.59 -19.10 -4.25
C ARG A 118 -20.99 -18.22 -5.43
N PRO A 119 -20.34 -18.37 -6.60
CA PRO A 119 -20.61 -17.53 -7.78
C PRO A 119 -22.05 -17.57 -8.25
N GLU A 120 -22.75 -18.69 -8.04
CA GLU A 120 -24.14 -18.87 -8.42
C GLU A 120 -25.10 -17.92 -7.69
N ILE A 121 -24.64 -17.30 -6.59
CA ILE A 121 -25.44 -16.35 -5.81
C ILE A 121 -25.17 -14.90 -6.23
N TYR A 122 -24.03 -14.64 -6.84
CA TYR A 122 -23.52 -13.29 -7.10
C TYR A 122 -23.69 -12.81 -8.54
N ASN A 123 -24.44 -13.50 -9.32
CA ASN A 123 -24.68 -13.09 -10.72
C ASN A 123 -25.60 -11.87 -10.80
#